data_bcd9b2d535e594ee46554f9f24bb9fa5
#
_entry.id   bcd9b2d535e594ee46554f9f24bb9fa5
#
_cell.length_a   1.000
_cell.length_b   1.000
_cell.length_c   1.000
_cell.angle_alpha   90.00
_cell.angle_beta   90.00
_cell.angle_gamma   90.00
#
_symmetry.space_group_name_H-M   'P 1'
#
loop_
_entity.id
_entity.type
_entity.pdbx_description
1 polymer ?
#
loop_
_entity_poly.entity_id
_entity_poly.type
_entity_poly.pdbx_seq_one_letter_code
_entity_poly.pdbx_strand_id
1 'polypeptide(L)'
;MSTVSGSQYGVGLMTILIASAIGIGYYQMYYLPEQLATPDVDEHVLHPVKSTIIEMIVGSANADQQDSFVPKLVNLQLSIDNHVIWDNVDETAHTVTPDHRYSDGYSGDFGSTGVVKPGATYEFLFTEAPPNIPVTIAYHCDPHPWMTGTVVVSQARF
;
A
#
# COMPACT_ATOMS: atom_id res chain seq x y z
N MET A 1 48.44 38.78 -32.14
CA MET A 1 47.30 39.00 -31.20
C MET A 1 46.08 38.36 -31.77
N SER A 2 45.76 37.14 -31.36
CA SER A 2 44.59 36.40 -31.85
C SER A 2 43.37 36.82 -31.01
N THR A 3 42.48 37.56 -31.60
CA THR A 3 41.18 37.85 -31.00
C THR A 3 40.35 36.57 -30.98
N VAL A 4 40.31 35.88 -29.84
CA VAL A 4 39.37 34.77 -29.64
C VAL A 4 37.97 35.38 -29.68
N SER A 5 37.26 35.04 -30.75
CA SER A 5 35.91 35.56 -31.02
C SER A 5 34.95 35.10 -29.90
N GLY A 6 34.36 36.06 -29.18
CA GLY A 6 33.34 35.80 -28.13
C GLY A 6 32.08 35.08 -28.65
N SER A 7 31.95 34.88 -29.97
CA SER A 7 30.88 34.14 -30.62
C SER A 7 30.89 32.64 -30.34
N GLN A 8 32.07 32.03 -30.15
CA GLN A 8 32.15 30.57 -29.90
C GLN A 8 31.65 30.18 -28.54
N TYR A 9 31.88 31.00 -27.52
CA TYR A 9 31.32 30.76 -26.17
C TYR A 9 29.80 30.95 -26.12
N GLY A 10 29.28 31.90 -26.90
CA GLY A 10 27.85 32.14 -27.02
C GLY A 10 27.08 30.96 -27.65
N VAL A 11 27.65 30.34 -28.71
CA VAL A 11 27.05 29.15 -29.33
C VAL A 11 27.08 27.95 -28.37
N GLY A 12 28.18 27.73 -27.69
CA GLY A 12 28.28 26.62 -26.70
C GLY A 12 27.29 26.77 -25.54
N LEU A 13 27.13 28.00 -25.03
CA LEU A 13 26.17 28.25 -23.94
C LEU A 13 24.72 28.06 -24.42
N MET A 14 24.37 28.53 -25.60
CA MET A 14 23.04 28.33 -26.17
C MET A 14 22.71 26.87 -26.42
N THR A 15 23.64 26.08 -26.90
CA THR A 15 23.41 24.63 -27.09
C THR A 15 23.17 23.90 -25.78
N ILE A 16 23.89 24.25 -24.70
CA ILE A 16 23.67 23.69 -23.36
C ILE A 16 22.28 24.06 -22.82
N LEU A 17 21.89 25.33 -22.98
CA LEU A 17 20.56 25.78 -22.50
C LEU A 17 19.41 25.08 -23.26
N ILE A 18 19.54 24.94 -24.58
CA ILE A 18 18.53 24.25 -25.40
C ILE A 18 18.47 22.77 -25.02
N ALA A 19 19.62 22.10 -24.89
CA ALA A 19 19.68 20.67 -24.47
C ALA A 19 19.06 20.46 -23.07
N SER A 20 19.36 21.36 -22.13
CA SER A 20 18.78 21.31 -20.79
C SER A 20 17.26 21.54 -20.81
N ALA A 21 16.77 22.50 -21.59
CA ALA A 21 15.35 22.76 -21.73
C ALA A 21 14.59 21.57 -22.33
N ILE A 22 15.17 20.92 -23.37
CA ILE A 22 14.62 19.71 -23.97
C ILE A 22 14.62 18.56 -22.96
N GLY A 23 15.73 18.35 -22.22
CA GLY A 23 15.84 17.30 -21.19
C GLY A 23 14.83 17.48 -20.07
N ILE A 24 14.66 18.70 -19.57
CA ILE A 24 13.66 19.03 -18.54
C ILE A 24 12.24 18.84 -19.08
N GLY A 25 11.98 19.30 -20.30
CA GLY A 25 10.67 19.14 -20.94
C GLY A 25 10.31 17.67 -21.14
N TYR A 26 11.24 16.85 -21.60
CA TYR A 26 11.06 15.40 -21.74
C TYR A 26 10.80 14.76 -20.37
N TYR A 27 11.60 15.08 -19.35
CA TYR A 27 11.45 14.56 -18.01
C TYR A 27 10.07 14.88 -17.41
N GLN A 28 9.62 16.13 -17.54
CA GLN A 28 8.33 16.56 -17.01
C GLN A 28 7.13 16.03 -17.81
N MET A 29 7.28 15.86 -19.12
CA MET A 29 6.17 15.52 -20.01
C MET A 29 5.95 14.02 -20.16
N TYR A 30 7.03 13.22 -20.07
CA TYR A 30 7.00 11.78 -20.33
C TYR A 30 7.39 10.95 -19.11
N TYR A 31 8.50 11.30 -18.46
CA TYR A 31 9.04 10.47 -17.36
C TYR A 31 8.24 10.63 -16.07
N LEU A 32 7.96 11.84 -15.63
CA LEU A 32 7.22 12.07 -14.39
C LEU A 32 5.79 11.54 -14.43
N PRO A 33 4.98 11.76 -15.48
CA PRO A 33 3.62 11.19 -15.53
C PRO A 33 3.62 9.67 -15.50
N GLU A 34 4.58 9.01 -16.17
CA GLU A 34 4.70 7.56 -16.17
C GLU A 34 5.06 7.01 -14.78
N GLN A 35 5.95 7.68 -14.04
CA GLN A 35 6.33 7.29 -12.68
C GLN A 35 5.24 7.57 -11.63
N LEU A 36 4.39 8.56 -11.90
CA LEU A 36 3.29 8.96 -11.02
C LEU A 36 1.94 8.36 -11.42
N ALA A 37 1.90 7.60 -12.53
CA ALA A 37 0.70 6.92 -12.95
C ALA A 37 0.30 5.90 -11.89
N THR A 38 -0.87 6.09 -11.30
CA THR A 38 -1.50 5.04 -10.47
C THR A 38 -1.89 3.89 -11.39
N PRO A 39 -1.75 2.63 -10.95
CA PRO A 39 -2.25 1.48 -11.70
C PRO A 39 -3.72 1.68 -12.09
N ASP A 40 -4.05 1.30 -13.32
CA ASP A 40 -5.44 1.26 -13.77
C ASP A 40 -6.12 0.04 -13.11
N VAL A 41 -6.84 0.30 -12.03
CA VAL A 41 -7.57 -0.71 -11.26
C VAL A 41 -9.04 -0.63 -11.62
N ASP A 42 -9.66 -1.79 -11.86
CA ASP A 42 -11.09 -1.87 -12.15
C ASP A 42 -11.92 -1.20 -11.05
N GLU A 43 -12.87 -0.36 -11.45
CA GLU A 43 -13.79 0.38 -10.56
C GLU A 43 -14.49 -0.55 -9.55
N HIS A 44 -14.85 -1.77 -9.97
CA HIS A 44 -15.47 -2.76 -9.08
C HIS A 44 -14.54 -3.27 -7.98
N VAL A 45 -13.22 -3.26 -8.21
CA VAL A 45 -12.23 -3.61 -7.19
C VAL A 45 -12.06 -2.48 -6.19
N LEU A 46 -12.16 -1.22 -6.64
CA LEU A 46 -12.07 -0.03 -5.78
C LEU A 46 -13.31 0.16 -4.91
N HIS A 47 -14.47 -0.34 -5.35
CA HIS A 47 -15.74 -0.23 -4.65
C HIS A 47 -16.35 -1.62 -4.38
N PRO A 48 -15.79 -2.40 -3.44
CA PRO A 48 -16.30 -3.73 -3.11
C PRO A 48 -17.73 -3.68 -2.56
N VAL A 49 -18.47 -4.77 -2.74
CA VAL A 49 -19.87 -4.87 -2.31
C VAL A 49 -20.02 -4.71 -0.80
N LYS A 50 -19.02 -5.18 -0.03
CA LYS A 50 -19.00 -5.09 1.43
C LYS A 50 -17.57 -4.98 1.94
N SER A 51 -17.42 -4.48 3.16
CA SER A 51 -16.15 -4.52 3.90
C SER A 51 -16.11 -5.74 4.81
N THR A 52 -14.90 -6.25 5.03
CA THR A 52 -14.62 -7.31 6.01
C THR A 52 -14.09 -6.67 7.29
N ILE A 53 -14.69 -6.97 8.42
CA ILE A 53 -14.28 -6.44 9.72
C ILE A 53 -13.48 -7.52 10.46
N ILE A 54 -12.34 -7.13 11.03
CA ILE A 54 -11.51 -7.93 11.92
C ILE A 54 -11.38 -7.17 13.24
N GLU A 55 -11.90 -7.72 14.31
CA GLU A 55 -11.84 -7.08 15.62
C GLU A 55 -10.56 -7.49 16.36
N MET A 56 -9.89 -6.53 16.99
CA MET A 56 -8.90 -6.74 18.04
C MET A 56 -9.69 -6.76 19.35
N ILE A 57 -9.99 -7.97 19.83
CA ILE A 57 -10.97 -8.14 20.92
C ILE A 57 -10.40 -7.79 22.28
N VAL A 58 -11.29 -7.49 23.24
CA VAL A 58 -10.92 -7.15 24.61
C VAL A 58 -10.06 -8.26 25.23
N GLY A 59 -8.93 -7.86 25.81
CA GLY A 59 -7.96 -8.77 26.45
C GLY A 59 -6.89 -9.30 25.51
N SER A 60 -6.86 -8.88 24.25
CA SER A 60 -5.86 -9.32 23.25
C SER A 60 -4.42 -9.04 23.65
N ALA A 61 -4.19 -8.07 24.53
CA ALA A 61 -2.87 -7.81 25.14
C ALA A 61 -2.39 -8.93 26.09
N ASN A 62 -3.25 -9.87 26.49
CA ASN A 62 -2.88 -11.01 27.33
C ASN A 62 -2.42 -12.19 26.47
N ALA A 63 -1.20 -12.68 26.71
CA ALA A 63 -0.64 -13.82 25.99
C ALA A 63 -1.39 -15.14 26.19
N ASP A 64 -2.16 -15.28 27.28
CA ASP A 64 -2.98 -16.47 27.55
C ASP A 64 -4.31 -16.46 26.74
N GLN A 65 -4.63 -15.34 26.08
CA GLN A 65 -5.81 -15.21 25.22
C GLN A 65 -5.59 -15.96 23.91
N GLN A 66 -6.48 -16.90 23.58
CA GLN A 66 -6.34 -17.73 22.38
C GLN A 66 -6.70 -16.96 21.10
N ASP A 67 -7.76 -16.14 21.17
CA ASP A 67 -8.25 -15.33 20.06
C ASP A 67 -7.92 -13.86 20.32
N SER A 68 -7.27 -13.22 19.37
CA SER A 68 -6.84 -11.82 19.49
C SER A 68 -7.35 -10.99 18.31
N PHE A 69 -7.11 -11.44 17.08
CA PHE A 69 -7.78 -10.95 15.87
C PHE A 69 -8.94 -11.87 15.53
N VAL A 70 -10.15 -11.34 15.45
CA VAL A 70 -11.37 -12.12 15.19
C VAL A 70 -12.14 -11.55 14.01
N PRO A 71 -12.31 -12.33 12.92
CA PRO A 71 -11.77 -13.69 12.71
C PRO A 71 -10.25 -13.70 12.48
N LYS A 72 -9.58 -14.76 12.93
CA LYS A 72 -8.13 -14.92 12.78
C LYS A 72 -7.68 -15.17 11.33
N LEU A 73 -8.54 -15.79 10.53
CA LEU A 73 -8.33 -16.07 9.11
C LEU A 73 -9.52 -15.52 8.32
N VAL A 74 -9.23 -14.70 7.32
CA VAL A 74 -10.23 -14.23 6.36
C VAL A 74 -9.83 -14.59 4.94
N ASN A 75 -10.83 -14.99 4.14
CA ASN A 75 -10.67 -15.22 2.71
C ASN A 75 -11.44 -14.13 1.96
N LEU A 76 -10.72 -13.32 1.23
CA LEU A 76 -11.23 -12.18 0.49
C LEU A 76 -11.30 -12.47 -1.00
N GLN A 77 -12.29 -11.90 -1.65
CA GLN A 77 -12.42 -11.89 -3.10
C GLN A 77 -12.43 -10.45 -3.60
N LEU A 78 -11.56 -10.16 -4.58
CA LEU A 78 -11.54 -8.85 -5.22
C LEU A 78 -12.93 -8.50 -5.76
N SER A 79 -13.30 -7.24 -5.69
CA SER A 79 -14.62 -6.68 -6.06
C SER A 79 -15.78 -7.08 -5.15
N ILE A 80 -15.60 -7.98 -4.18
CA ILE A 80 -16.67 -8.43 -3.28
C ILE A 80 -16.44 -7.95 -1.87
N ASP A 81 -15.31 -8.29 -1.24
CA ASP A 81 -15.03 -8.03 0.18
C ASP A 81 -13.55 -7.71 0.47
N ASN A 82 -12.86 -7.20 -0.52
CA ASN A 82 -11.42 -6.87 -0.48
C ASN A 82 -11.07 -5.59 0.29
N HIS A 83 -12.03 -4.89 0.87
CA HIS A 83 -11.81 -3.80 1.82
C HIS A 83 -11.87 -4.37 3.23
N VAL A 84 -10.77 -4.28 3.98
CA VAL A 84 -10.67 -4.83 5.34
C VAL A 84 -10.50 -3.70 6.34
N ILE A 85 -11.24 -3.79 7.42
CA ILE A 85 -11.24 -2.85 8.54
C ILE A 85 -10.83 -3.62 9.79
N TRP A 86 -9.68 -3.28 10.37
CA TRP A 86 -9.27 -3.74 11.70
C TRP A 86 -9.79 -2.76 12.74
N ASP A 87 -10.73 -3.23 13.56
CA ASP A 87 -11.36 -2.42 14.61
C ASP A 87 -10.77 -2.80 15.98
N ASN A 88 -10.20 -1.82 16.66
CA ASN A 88 -9.64 -2.05 17.98
C ASN A 88 -10.69 -1.82 19.07
N VAL A 89 -11.36 -2.89 19.48
CA VAL A 89 -12.31 -2.89 20.61
C VAL A 89 -11.66 -3.23 21.96
N ASP A 90 -10.33 -3.47 21.98
CA ASP A 90 -9.57 -3.65 23.22
C ASP A 90 -9.29 -2.30 23.91
N GLU A 91 -8.94 -2.35 25.18
CA GLU A 91 -8.52 -1.20 25.99
C GLU A 91 -7.05 -0.83 25.72
N THR A 92 -6.31 -1.67 25.01
CA THR A 92 -4.88 -1.52 24.70
C THR A 92 -4.68 -1.14 23.23
N ALA A 93 -3.64 -0.36 22.94
CA ALA A 93 -3.26 -0.03 21.58
C ALA A 93 -2.50 -1.20 20.92
N HIS A 94 -2.81 -1.48 19.65
CA HIS A 94 -2.24 -2.58 18.86
C HIS A 94 -1.68 -2.09 17.54
N THR A 95 -0.92 -2.95 16.83
CA THR A 95 -0.50 -2.71 15.45
C THR A 95 -1.01 -3.83 14.54
N VAL A 96 -1.09 -3.53 13.25
CA VAL A 96 -1.27 -4.53 12.19
C VAL A 96 0.01 -4.50 11.38
N THR A 97 0.91 -5.46 11.63
CA THR A 97 2.24 -5.51 11.03
C THR A 97 2.39 -6.78 10.21
N PRO A 98 2.64 -6.71 8.89
CA PRO A 98 2.81 -7.92 8.08
C PRO A 98 4.11 -8.65 8.45
N ASP A 99 4.06 -9.99 8.48
CA ASP A 99 5.25 -10.83 8.74
C ASP A 99 6.29 -10.70 7.62
N HIS A 100 5.82 -10.46 6.41
CA HIS A 100 6.63 -10.15 5.22
C HIS A 100 6.06 -8.93 4.53
N ARG A 101 6.93 -8.03 4.08
CA ARG A 101 6.49 -6.84 3.36
C ARG A 101 5.54 -7.20 2.22
N TYR A 102 4.36 -6.63 2.27
CA TYR A 102 3.38 -6.66 1.20
C TYR A 102 3.08 -5.23 0.76
N SER A 103 3.11 -5.00 -0.54
CA SER A 103 2.77 -3.72 -1.14
C SER A 103 1.77 -3.96 -2.25
N ASP A 104 0.67 -3.25 -2.20
CA ASP A 104 -0.36 -3.22 -3.23
C ASP A 104 -0.09 -2.04 -4.16
N GLY A 105 -0.20 -2.22 -5.45
CA GLY A 105 0.14 -1.18 -6.42
C GLY A 105 -0.72 0.07 -6.32
N TYR A 106 -1.96 -0.05 -5.85
CA TYR A 106 -2.88 1.07 -5.66
C TYR A 106 -2.86 1.60 -4.22
N SER A 107 -2.98 0.71 -3.23
CA SER A 107 -3.12 1.07 -1.80
C SER A 107 -1.78 1.29 -1.10
N GLY A 108 -0.66 0.89 -1.73
CA GLY A 108 0.67 1.01 -1.15
C GLY A 108 1.03 -0.09 -0.15
N ASP A 109 1.90 0.23 0.79
CA ASP A 109 2.39 -0.75 1.76
C ASP A 109 1.31 -1.12 2.78
N PHE A 110 1.08 -2.42 2.96
CA PHE A 110 0.20 -2.96 3.99
C PHE A 110 0.85 -2.87 5.37
N GLY A 111 0.06 -2.47 6.35
CA GLY A 111 0.45 -2.34 7.75
C GLY A 111 0.10 -0.99 8.33
N SER A 112 -0.25 -0.95 9.60
CA SER A 112 -0.57 0.30 10.27
C SER A 112 0.70 1.17 10.42
N THR A 113 0.60 2.46 10.09
CA THR A 113 1.71 3.43 10.20
C THR A 113 2.10 3.76 11.63
N GLY A 114 1.47 3.11 12.59
CA GLY A 114 1.65 3.28 14.04
C GLY A 114 0.64 2.44 14.78
N VAL A 115 0.41 2.78 16.04
CA VAL A 115 -0.55 2.05 16.86
C VAL A 115 -1.99 2.43 16.51
N VAL A 116 -2.85 1.44 16.40
CA VAL A 116 -4.30 1.57 16.37
C VAL A 116 -4.79 1.69 17.81
N LYS A 117 -5.24 2.86 18.20
CA LYS A 117 -5.67 3.15 19.58
C LYS A 117 -7.00 2.45 19.90
N PRO A 118 -7.35 2.26 21.20
CA PRO A 118 -8.68 1.83 21.61
C PRO A 118 -9.80 2.63 20.92
N GLY A 119 -10.75 1.94 20.30
CA GLY A 119 -11.87 2.53 19.56
C GLY A 119 -11.50 3.15 18.21
N ALA A 120 -10.27 2.96 17.74
CA ALA A 120 -9.84 3.38 16.40
C ALA A 120 -9.76 2.20 15.43
N THR A 121 -9.79 2.50 14.14
CA THR A 121 -9.68 1.52 13.06
C THR A 121 -8.40 1.71 12.25
N TYR A 122 -7.93 0.63 11.64
CA TYR A 122 -7.00 0.63 10.51
C TYR A 122 -7.71 -0.01 9.32
N GLU A 123 -7.56 0.55 8.14
CA GLU A 123 -8.25 0.07 6.95
C GLU A 123 -7.25 -0.17 5.82
N PHE A 124 -7.50 -1.20 5.02
CA PHE A 124 -6.71 -1.48 3.82
C PHE A 124 -7.58 -2.07 2.71
N LEU A 125 -7.39 -1.57 1.50
CA LEU A 125 -8.05 -2.07 0.30
C LEU A 125 -7.05 -2.92 -0.51
N PHE A 126 -7.30 -4.22 -0.59
CA PHE A 126 -6.52 -5.12 -1.44
C PHE A 126 -7.02 -5.02 -2.88
N THR A 127 -6.15 -4.62 -3.82
CA THR A 127 -6.56 -4.44 -5.23
C THR A 127 -5.94 -5.46 -6.16
N GLU A 128 -4.99 -6.25 -5.69
CA GLU A 128 -4.22 -7.18 -6.52
C GLU A 128 -4.26 -8.61 -5.98
N ALA A 129 -4.52 -9.55 -6.86
CA ALA A 129 -4.29 -10.98 -6.65
C ALA A 129 -3.95 -11.64 -7.98
N PRO A 130 -2.92 -12.51 -8.05
CA PRO A 130 -2.62 -13.25 -9.26
C PRO A 130 -3.78 -14.15 -9.70
N PRO A 131 -3.97 -14.35 -11.01
CA PRO A 131 -5.00 -15.26 -11.50
C PRO A 131 -4.79 -16.69 -10.96
N ASN A 132 -5.83 -17.26 -10.38
CA ASN A 132 -5.87 -18.64 -9.87
C ASN A 132 -4.91 -18.98 -8.73
N ILE A 133 -4.18 -18.01 -8.19
CA ILE A 133 -3.25 -18.19 -7.05
C ILE A 133 -3.64 -17.20 -5.95
N PRO A 134 -4.18 -17.65 -4.81
CA PRO A 134 -4.44 -16.76 -3.69
C PRO A 134 -3.15 -16.18 -3.11
N VAL A 135 -3.17 -14.91 -2.75
CA VAL A 135 -2.10 -14.28 -1.97
C VAL A 135 -2.41 -14.46 -0.50
N THR A 136 -1.48 -15.03 0.25
CA THR A 136 -1.60 -15.21 1.70
C THR A 136 -0.70 -14.21 2.41
N ILE A 137 -1.29 -13.38 3.26
CA ILE A 137 -0.61 -12.32 4.00
C ILE A 137 -0.81 -12.60 5.49
N ALA A 138 0.23 -13.09 6.15
CA ALA A 138 0.26 -13.25 7.59
C ALA A 138 0.68 -11.92 8.23
N TYR A 139 0.11 -11.62 9.39
CA TYR A 139 0.41 -10.41 10.13
C TYR A 139 0.28 -10.64 11.63
N HIS A 140 0.88 -9.75 12.41
CA HIS A 140 0.90 -9.79 13.87
C HIS A 140 0.80 -8.39 14.47
N CYS A 141 0.76 -8.32 15.79
CA CYS A 141 0.90 -7.08 16.55
C CYS A 141 2.33 -6.99 17.13
N ASP A 142 3.10 -5.94 16.77
CA ASP A 142 4.49 -5.78 17.23
C ASP A 142 4.66 -5.83 18.75
N PRO A 143 3.86 -5.07 19.57
CA PRO A 143 3.96 -5.15 21.02
C PRO A 143 3.49 -6.50 21.61
N HIS A 144 2.64 -7.24 20.88
CA HIS A 144 2.00 -8.48 21.36
C HIS A 144 2.15 -9.58 20.31
N PRO A 145 3.36 -10.18 20.16
CA PRO A 145 3.67 -11.10 19.04
C PRO A 145 2.84 -12.40 19.02
N TRP A 146 2.13 -12.71 20.08
CA TRP A 146 1.14 -13.82 20.11
C TRP A 146 -0.15 -13.50 19.35
N MET A 147 -0.47 -12.22 19.15
CA MET A 147 -1.59 -11.79 18.33
C MET A 147 -1.21 -11.96 16.87
N THR A 148 -1.75 -12.97 16.22
CA THR A 148 -1.49 -13.29 14.82
C THR A 148 -2.79 -13.42 14.03
N GLY A 149 -2.76 -13.00 12.77
CA GLY A 149 -3.86 -13.13 11.84
C GLY A 149 -3.39 -13.42 10.42
N THR A 150 -4.33 -13.79 9.55
CA THR A 150 -4.02 -14.11 8.15
C THR A 150 -5.14 -13.61 7.24
N VAL A 151 -4.77 -12.92 6.19
CA VAL A 151 -5.65 -12.53 5.08
C VAL A 151 -5.25 -13.32 3.85
N VAL A 152 -6.22 -13.92 3.17
CA VAL A 152 -6.04 -14.61 1.90
C VAL A 152 -6.85 -13.89 0.84
N VAL A 153 -6.18 -13.30 -0.15
CA VAL A 153 -6.80 -12.53 -1.22
C VAL A 153 -6.83 -13.35 -2.51
N SER A 154 -7.98 -13.42 -3.15
CA SER A 154 -8.18 -14.14 -4.41
C SER A 154 -8.96 -13.30 -5.41
N GLN A 155 -8.79 -13.58 -6.71
CA GLN A 155 -9.68 -13.03 -7.71
C GLN A 155 -11.09 -13.63 -7.57
N ALA A 156 -12.12 -12.83 -7.81
CA ALA A 156 -13.47 -13.34 -7.94
C ALA A 156 -13.53 -14.29 -9.15
N ARG A 157 -14.09 -15.49 -8.94
CA ARG A 157 -14.35 -16.43 -10.04
C ARG A 157 -15.78 -16.17 -10.52
N PHE A 158 -15.88 -15.62 -11.70
CA PHE A 158 -17.16 -15.49 -12.43
C PHE A 158 -17.31 -16.65 -13.42
#